data_841d6ac74992f5d09e60ed9b50760bee
#
_entry.id   841d6ac74992f5d09e60ed9b50760bee
#
_cell.length_a   1.000
_cell.length_b   1.000
_cell.length_c   1.000
_cell.angle_alpha   90.00
_cell.angle_beta   90.00
_cell.angle_gamma   90.00
#
_symmetry.space_group_name_H-M   'P 1'
#
loop_
_entity.id
_entity.type
_entity.pdbx_description
1 polymer ?
#
loop_
_entity_poly.entity_id
_entity_poly.type
_entity_poly.pdbx_seq_one_letter_code
_entity_poly.pdbx_strand_id
1 'polypeptide(L)'
;MRRNRAYGRGGYSHYRGRSPFSTPLKVIALLLAALLVLAVAALFFLEPYWVYSADGGRLYLPWVQEPEETPVQTVPTPSQPLVVITPEPVAEDPLHAVLLPRSALSDGTARTLVDQAGGNAALFDMKADDGTLAFVSASPLAVSAGVNAAAGANETIAALNAQDGLYTVARLSCFRDNALPRQRNDLALRSSLGNWRDGDGIRWLSPAYQENRQYIADLCLELAGLGFDEILLDYAAFPLTGNLDGILTGTAYDPVGLTDVVLTFYTDTAAALKAAYPDVRLSVVADPSILTTGGASASGQTLDIVAPTDRLWVWGLTEGRDACEELLSQAGMEAPRTDLVSISAQAGAADQSWALWA
;
A
#
# COMPACT_ATOMS: atom_id res chain seq x y z
N MET A 1 88.61 -17.44 12.59
CA MET A 1 88.92 -16.03 12.26
C MET A 1 87.63 -15.22 12.40
N ARG A 2 87.48 -14.42 13.44
CA ARG A 2 87.24 -12.94 13.44
C ARG A 2 86.09 -12.51 12.52
N ARG A 3 85.09 -11.73 12.95
CA ARG A 3 84.97 -10.64 13.93
C ARG A 3 83.52 -10.29 14.20
N ASN A 4 83.22 -9.94 15.45
CA ASN A 4 82.06 -9.15 15.93
C ASN A 4 81.76 -7.90 15.12
N ARG A 5 80.48 -7.51 15.09
CA ARG A 5 80.07 -6.15 15.37
C ARG A 5 78.61 -6.08 15.77
N ALA A 6 78.37 -5.66 16.98
CA ALA A 6 77.14 -5.09 17.50
C ALA A 6 76.95 -3.66 17.03
N TYR A 7 75.72 -3.21 16.81
CA TYR A 7 75.19 -1.82 16.83
C TYR A 7 73.69 -1.98 16.70
N GLY A 8 72.76 -1.34 17.38
CA GLY A 8 72.83 -0.22 18.29
C GLY A 8 71.35 0.05 18.63
N ARG A 9 71.04 0.20 19.91
CA ARG A 9 69.70 0.63 20.39
C ARG A 9 69.43 2.02 19.88
N GLY A 10 68.39 2.23 19.07
CA GLY A 10 67.77 3.50 18.79
C GLY A 10 66.49 3.65 19.61
N GLY A 11 66.56 4.41 20.70
CA GLY A 11 65.43 4.74 21.53
C GLY A 11 64.47 5.71 20.81
N TYR A 12 63.19 5.38 20.75
CA TYR A 12 62.19 6.34 20.35
C TYR A 12 61.93 7.32 21.50
N SER A 13 62.35 8.56 21.33
CA SER A 13 62.01 9.66 22.17
C SER A 13 60.51 10.00 21.97
N HIS A 14 59.76 9.95 23.08
CA HIS A 14 58.40 10.46 23.12
C HIS A 14 58.35 11.95 22.82
N TYR A 15 57.91 12.32 21.60
CA TYR A 15 57.55 13.70 21.28
C TYR A 15 56.19 14.01 21.86
N ARG A 16 56.15 14.54 23.10
CA ARG A 16 54.96 15.18 23.68
C ARG A 16 54.89 16.62 23.17
N GLY A 17 54.53 16.80 21.92
CA GLY A 17 54.14 18.10 21.38
C GLY A 17 52.75 18.49 21.85
N ARG A 18 52.63 19.32 22.87
CA ARG A 18 51.41 20.04 23.15
C ARG A 18 51.15 21.02 22.03
N SER A 19 50.18 20.73 21.16
CA SER A 19 49.72 21.67 20.14
C SER A 19 49.20 22.95 20.80
N PRO A 20 49.69 24.14 20.45
CA PRO A 20 49.23 25.40 21.03
C PRO A 20 47.76 25.71 20.69
N PHE A 21 47.16 25.00 19.73
CA PHE A 21 45.79 25.16 19.33
C PHE A 21 44.76 24.32 20.16
N SER A 22 45.24 23.48 21.09
CA SER A 22 44.35 22.63 21.88
C SER A 22 43.55 23.39 22.96
N THR A 23 44.05 24.52 23.41
CA THR A 23 43.42 25.32 24.48
C THR A 23 42.25 26.19 23.92
N PRO A 24 42.41 26.94 22.83
CA PRO A 24 41.31 27.71 22.27
C PRO A 24 40.19 26.79 21.74
N LEU A 25 40.51 25.62 21.14
CA LEU A 25 39.53 24.66 20.67
C LEU A 25 38.68 24.09 21.81
N LYS A 26 39.30 23.82 22.96
CA LYS A 26 38.56 23.36 24.16
C LYS A 26 37.65 24.45 24.73
N VAL A 27 38.09 25.70 24.70
CA VAL A 27 37.26 26.84 25.14
C VAL A 27 36.06 27.02 24.22
N ILE A 28 36.25 26.94 22.91
CA ILE A 28 35.16 27.01 21.94
C ILE A 28 34.17 25.84 22.12
N ALA A 29 34.67 24.63 22.31
CA ALA A 29 33.83 23.47 22.55
C ALA A 29 33.02 23.60 23.84
N LEU A 30 33.62 24.15 24.92
CA LEU A 30 32.92 24.41 26.17
C LEU A 30 31.85 25.51 26.04
N LEU A 31 32.12 26.56 25.29
CA LEU A 31 31.16 27.63 25.00
C LEU A 31 29.97 27.10 24.16
N LEU A 32 30.23 26.29 23.15
CA LEU A 32 29.17 25.68 22.35
C LEU A 32 28.32 24.70 23.17
N ALA A 33 28.93 23.90 24.05
CA ALA A 33 28.19 23.01 24.95
C ALA A 33 27.33 23.82 25.96
N ALA A 34 27.85 24.92 26.51
CA ALA A 34 27.09 25.80 27.40
C ALA A 34 25.90 26.45 26.67
N LEU A 35 26.12 26.90 25.41
CA LEU A 35 25.09 27.49 24.57
C LEU A 35 23.97 26.48 24.22
N LEU A 36 24.35 25.21 23.96
CA LEU A 36 23.43 24.14 23.71
C LEU A 36 22.55 23.83 24.94
N VAL A 37 23.21 23.78 26.12
CA VAL A 37 22.48 23.58 27.41
C VAL A 37 21.51 24.73 27.67
N LEU A 38 21.90 25.96 27.43
CA LEU A 38 21.03 27.12 27.57
C LEU A 38 19.86 27.09 26.59
N ALA A 39 20.09 26.67 25.32
CA ALA A 39 19.03 26.55 24.31
C ALA A 39 18.03 25.47 24.70
N VAL A 40 18.48 24.31 25.18
CA VAL A 40 17.61 23.22 25.65
C VAL A 40 16.82 23.66 26.89
N ALA A 41 17.48 24.34 27.86
CA ALA A 41 16.80 24.89 29.02
C ALA A 41 15.74 25.93 28.64
N ALA A 42 16.05 26.81 27.68
CA ALA A 42 15.10 27.81 27.17
C ALA A 42 13.87 27.16 26.52
N LEU A 43 14.07 26.07 25.75
CA LEU A 43 12.97 25.31 25.16
C LEU A 43 12.04 24.73 26.24
N PHE A 44 12.60 24.08 27.26
CA PHE A 44 11.84 23.52 28.37
C PHE A 44 11.07 24.59 29.18
N PHE A 45 11.68 25.77 29.40
CA PHE A 45 11.04 26.86 30.13
C PHE A 45 9.99 27.63 29.31
N LEU A 46 10.12 27.66 27.97
CA LEU A 46 9.21 28.40 27.09
C LEU A 46 8.05 27.53 26.59
N GLU A 47 8.20 26.19 26.61
CA GLU A 47 7.16 25.26 26.16
C GLU A 47 5.77 25.50 26.81
N PRO A 48 5.64 25.74 28.14
CA PRO A 48 4.34 26.01 28.76
C PRO A 48 3.69 27.32 28.33
N TYR A 49 4.43 28.23 27.72
CA TYR A 49 3.96 29.55 27.27
C TYR A 49 3.72 29.63 25.78
N TRP A 50 3.88 28.51 25.04
CA TRP A 50 3.64 28.43 23.62
C TRP A 50 2.21 27.94 23.33
N VAL A 51 1.38 28.82 22.76
CA VAL A 51 0.00 28.49 22.40
C VAL A 51 -0.10 28.39 20.87
N TYR A 52 -0.56 27.24 20.39
CA TYR A 52 -0.83 27.01 18.97
C TYR A 52 -2.27 27.37 18.65
N SER A 53 -2.48 28.26 17.67
CA SER A 53 -3.78 28.60 17.09
C SER A 53 -3.77 28.36 15.59
N ALA A 54 -4.96 28.38 14.95
CA ALA A 54 -5.10 28.19 13.51
C ALA A 54 -4.27 29.18 12.66
N ASP A 55 -3.90 30.33 13.22
CA ASP A 55 -3.11 31.38 12.56
C ASP A 55 -1.59 31.27 12.88
N GLY A 56 -1.15 30.20 13.52
CA GLY A 56 0.25 29.97 13.91
C GLY A 56 0.48 29.92 15.43
N GLY A 57 1.74 29.60 15.84
CA GLY A 57 2.13 29.58 17.25
C GLY A 57 2.49 30.97 17.77
N ARG A 58 1.98 31.35 18.96
CA ARG A 58 2.35 32.59 19.66
C ARG A 58 2.88 32.29 21.05
N LEU A 59 3.89 33.08 21.49
CA LEU A 59 4.48 32.97 22.82
C LEU A 59 3.84 33.99 23.77
N TYR A 60 3.15 33.49 24.80
CA TYR A 60 2.53 34.32 25.85
C TYR A 60 3.42 34.32 27.08
N LEU A 61 4.03 35.48 27.38
CA LEU A 61 4.88 35.64 28.57
C LEU A 61 4.09 36.37 29.67
N PRO A 62 3.96 35.82 30.90
CA PRO A 62 3.09 36.33 31.94
C PRO A 62 3.50 37.70 32.52
N TRP A 63 4.64 38.24 32.12
CA TRP A 63 5.13 39.58 32.53
C TRP A 63 5.12 40.63 31.42
N VAL A 64 4.60 40.30 30.24
CA VAL A 64 4.39 41.25 29.14
C VAL A 64 2.93 41.70 29.17
N GLN A 65 2.67 42.94 29.60
CA GLN A 65 1.31 43.51 29.55
C GLN A 65 0.92 43.78 28.10
N GLU A 66 -0.21 43.23 27.67
CA GLU A 66 -0.83 43.61 26.40
C GLU A 66 -1.38 45.06 26.50
N PRO A 67 -1.31 45.84 25.42
CA PRO A 67 -2.03 47.12 25.36
C PRO A 67 -3.55 46.86 25.50
N GLU A 68 -4.20 47.57 26.41
CA GLU A 68 -5.67 47.53 26.60
C GLU A 68 -6.38 47.76 25.27
N GLU A 69 -7.03 46.75 24.75
CA GLU A 69 -7.95 46.86 23.63
C GLU A 69 -9.21 47.61 24.11
N THR A 70 -9.51 48.73 23.48
CA THR A 70 -10.72 49.50 23.69
C THR A 70 -11.95 48.59 23.50
N PRO A 71 -12.92 48.57 24.43
CA PRO A 71 -14.07 47.69 24.32
C PRO A 71 -14.91 48.03 23.09
N VAL A 72 -14.87 47.19 22.09
CA VAL A 72 -15.85 47.20 20.98
C VAL A 72 -17.20 46.80 21.59
N GLN A 73 -18.18 47.69 21.56
CA GLN A 73 -19.54 47.35 21.93
C GLN A 73 -20.06 46.22 21.04
N THR A 74 -20.09 45.00 21.59
CA THR A 74 -20.75 43.86 20.95
C THR A 74 -22.26 44.04 21.05
N VAL A 75 -22.89 44.31 19.92
CA VAL A 75 -24.32 44.13 19.74
C VAL A 75 -24.60 42.65 19.94
N PRO A 76 -25.55 42.22 20.78
CA PRO A 76 -25.86 40.82 20.97
C PRO A 76 -26.47 40.27 19.67
N THR A 77 -25.66 39.53 18.90
CA THR A 77 -26.16 38.68 17.82
C THR A 77 -26.82 37.48 18.48
N PRO A 78 -28.08 37.13 18.15
CA PRO A 78 -28.72 35.96 18.68
C PRO A 78 -27.87 34.72 18.28
N SER A 79 -27.36 34.03 19.28
CA SER A 79 -26.66 32.76 19.12
C SER A 79 -27.63 31.72 18.56
N GLN A 80 -27.69 31.62 17.24
CA GLN A 80 -28.18 30.39 16.64
C GLN A 80 -27.12 29.31 16.92
N PRO A 81 -27.52 28.12 17.42
CA PRO A 81 -26.59 27.02 17.55
C PRO A 81 -25.99 26.77 16.16
N LEU A 82 -24.65 26.75 16.08
CA LEU A 82 -23.94 26.27 14.91
C LEU A 82 -24.42 24.83 14.68
N VAL A 83 -25.38 24.65 13.81
CA VAL A 83 -25.67 23.33 13.25
C VAL A 83 -24.47 23.03 12.37
N VAL A 84 -23.55 22.24 12.89
CA VAL A 84 -22.54 21.57 12.05
C VAL A 84 -23.33 20.64 11.13
N ILE A 85 -23.65 21.15 9.95
CA ILE A 85 -24.15 20.27 8.88
C ILE A 85 -22.91 19.48 8.48
N THR A 86 -22.73 18.31 9.09
CA THR A 86 -21.88 17.26 8.49
C THR A 86 -22.53 16.99 7.15
N PRO A 87 -21.88 17.26 6.00
CA PRO A 87 -22.47 16.88 4.73
C PRO A 87 -22.79 15.40 4.80
N GLU A 88 -24.03 15.06 4.52
CA GLU A 88 -24.41 13.65 4.38
C GLU A 88 -23.48 13.06 3.33
N PRO A 89 -22.81 11.93 3.59
CA PRO A 89 -21.89 11.34 2.62
C PRO A 89 -22.67 11.18 1.30
N VAL A 90 -22.17 11.79 0.23
CA VAL A 90 -22.75 11.60 -1.09
C VAL A 90 -22.63 10.10 -1.36
N ALA A 91 -23.76 9.41 -1.46
CA ALA A 91 -23.78 8.00 -1.78
C ALA A 91 -23.07 7.82 -3.12
N GLU A 92 -21.97 7.07 -3.12
CA GLU A 92 -21.26 6.76 -4.35
C GLU A 92 -22.11 5.85 -5.24
N ASP A 93 -22.04 6.07 -6.54
CA ASP A 93 -22.69 5.19 -7.49
C ASP A 93 -22.08 3.78 -7.41
N PRO A 94 -22.90 2.71 -7.49
CA PRO A 94 -22.40 1.35 -7.51
C PRO A 94 -21.43 1.09 -8.67
N LEU A 95 -20.38 0.33 -8.42
CA LEU A 95 -19.41 -0.07 -9.42
C LEU A 95 -19.97 -1.23 -10.26
N HIS A 96 -20.09 -1.04 -11.57
CA HIS A 96 -20.48 -2.07 -12.53
C HIS A 96 -19.30 -2.35 -13.47
N ALA A 97 -18.36 -3.19 -13.02
CA ALA A 97 -17.14 -3.46 -13.74
C ALA A 97 -17.32 -4.57 -14.79
N VAL A 98 -16.61 -4.44 -15.89
CA VAL A 98 -16.60 -5.45 -16.97
C VAL A 98 -15.16 -5.82 -17.28
N LEU A 99 -14.82 -7.12 -17.18
CA LEU A 99 -13.50 -7.61 -17.59
C LEU A 99 -13.40 -7.54 -19.12
N LEU A 100 -12.44 -6.77 -19.59
CA LEU A 100 -12.18 -6.54 -20.99
C LEU A 100 -10.97 -7.33 -21.51
N PRO A 101 -10.95 -7.71 -22.80
CA PRO A 101 -9.76 -8.28 -23.39
C PRO A 101 -8.62 -7.25 -23.41
N ARG A 102 -7.38 -7.72 -23.30
CA ARG A 102 -6.19 -6.86 -23.32
C ARG A 102 -6.08 -5.97 -24.58
N SER A 103 -6.65 -6.39 -25.71
CA SER A 103 -6.70 -5.57 -26.92
C SER A 103 -7.43 -4.25 -26.71
N ALA A 104 -8.45 -4.22 -25.85
CA ALA A 104 -9.22 -3.01 -25.55
C ALA A 104 -8.39 -1.91 -24.85
N LEU A 105 -7.19 -2.23 -24.35
CA LEU A 105 -6.22 -1.23 -23.86
C LEU A 105 -5.74 -0.29 -24.98
N SER A 106 -5.81 -0.73 -26.27
CA SER A 106 -5.18 -0.02 -27.38
C SER A 106 -6.05 0.17 -28.62
N ASP A 107 -7.14 -0.58 -28.76
CA ASP A 107 -7.96 -0.58 -29.98
C ASP A 107 -9.14 0.42 -29.96
N GLY A 108 -9.30 1.16 -28.85
CA GLY A 108 -10.36 2.17 -28.66
C GLY A 108 -11.75 1.59 -28.40
N THR A 109 -11.88 0.29 -28.15
CA THR A 109 -13.19 -0.36 -27.94
C THR A 109 -13.65 -0.38 -26.47
N ALA A 110 -12.80 -0.03 -25.52
CA ALA A 110 -13.06 -0.20 -24.08
C ALA A 110 -14.41 0.37 -23.64
N ARG A 111 -14.68 1.64 -23.91
CA ARG A 111 -15.96 2.29 -23.56
C ARG A 111 -17.15 1.58 -24.19
N THR A 112 -17.06 1.28 -25.48
CA THR A 112 -18.15 0.61 -26.20
C THR A 112 -18.47 -0.75 -25.60
N LEU A 113 -17.46 -1.52 -25.21
CA LEU A 113 -17.64 -2.83 -24.59
C LEU A 113 -18.26 -2.73 -23.19
N VAL A 114 -17.83 -1.74 -22.39
CA VAL A 114 -18.44 -1.45 -21.07
C VAL A 114 -19.91 -1.08 -21.24
N ASP A 115 -20.23 -0.14 -22.12
CA ASP A 115 -21.59 0.33 -22.37
C ASP A 115 -22.51 -0.81 -22.87
N GLN A 116 -22.02 -1.67 -23.79
CA GLN A 116 -22.76 -2.83 -24.29
C GLN A 116 -23.08 -3.87 -23.20
N ALA A 117 -22.19 -3.98 -22.21
CA ALA A 117 -22.39 -4.86 -21.07
C ALA A 117 -23.26 -4.24 -19.94
N GLY A 118 -23.66 -2.96 -20.09
CA GLY A 118 -24.40 -2.22 -19.07
C GLY A 118 -23.54 -1.85 -17.85
N GLY A 119 -22.23 -1.76 -18.03
CA GLY A 119 -21.28 -1.39 -17.00
C GLY A 119 -20.99 0.11 -16.95
N ASN A 120 -20.18 0.53 -15.97
CA ASN A 120 -19.65 1.87 -15.82
C ASN A 120 -18.13 1.89 -15.59
N ALA A 121 -17.49 0.71 -15.50
CA ALA A 121 -16.07 0.56 -15.27
C ALA A 121 -15.44 -0.53 -16.16
N ALA A 122 -14.22 -0.28 -16.63
CA ALA A 122 -13.41 -1.23 -17.39
C ALA A 122 -12.41 -1.92 -16.46
N LEU A 123 -12.50 -3.25 -16.33
CA LEU A 123 -11.54 -4.07 -15.60
C LEU A 123 -10.54 -4.66 -16.61
N PHE A 124 -9.25 -4.51 -16.33
CA PHE A 124 -8.17 -5.06 -17.16
C PHE A 124 -7.26 -5.97 -16.36
N ASP A 125 -6.89 -7.11 -16.94
CA ASP A 125 -5.90 -8.02 -16.40
C ASP A 125 -4.48 -7.51 -16.70
N MET A 126 -3.93 -6.69 -15.78
CA MET A 126 -2.65 -6.02 -15.96
C MET A 126 -1.46 -6.91 -15.57
N LYS A 127 -1.64 -7.87 -14.66
CA LYS A 127 -0.71 -8.98 -14.40
C LYS A 127 -1.50 -10.26 -14.37
N ALA A 128 -1.26 -11.13 -15.36
CA ALA A 128 -1.95 -12.41 -15.47
C ALA A 128 -1.37 -13.47 -14.52
N ASP A 129 -2.09 -14.58 -14.36
CA ASP A 129 -1.71 -15.73 -13.52
C ASP A 129 -0.44 -16.44 -14.02
N ASP A 130 -0.10 -16.29 -15.29
CA ASP A 130 1.16 -16.81 -15.85
C ASP A 130 2.35 -15.91 -15.55
N GLY A 131 2.14 -14.74 -14.94
CA GLY A 131 3.14 -13.75 -14.56
C GLY A 131 3.36 -12.67 -15.62
N THR A 132 2.74 -12.75 -16.82
CA THR A 132 2.93 -11.74 -17.88
C THR A 132 2.22 -10.44 -17.52
N LEU A 133 2.89 -9.31 -17.82
CA LEU A 133 2.36 -7.97 -17.65
C LEU A 133 1.73 -7.44 -18.94
N ALA A 134 0.67 -6.65 -18.83
CA ALA A 134 0.09 -5.91 -19.93
C ALA A 134 0.73 -4.52 -20.13
N PHE A 135 1.71 -4.16 -19.31
CA PHE A 135 2.44 -2.89 -19.33
C PHE A 135 3.95 -3.12 -19.17
N VAL A 136 4.74 -2.05 -19.31
CA VAL A 136 6.19 -2.09 -19.11
C VAL A 136 6.52 -1.62 -17.70
N SER A 137 6.93 -2.54 -16.85
CA SER A 137 7.38 -2.25 -15.48
C SER A 137 8.88 -1.99 -15.44
N ALA A 138 9.29 -1.04 -14.59
CA ALA A 138 10.70 -0.79 -14.26
C ALA A 138 11.23 -1.71 -13.16
N SER A 139 10.37 -2.51 -12.51
CA SER A 139 10.76 -3.42 -11.44
C SER A 139 11.85 -4.39 -11.91
N PRO A 140 12.99 -4.51 -11.15
CA PRO A 140 14.06 -5.43 -11.51
C PRO A 140 13.60 -6.89 -11.65
N LEU A 141 12.60 -7.31 -10.87
CA LEU A 141 12.05 -8.67 -10.96
C LEU A 141 11.27 -8.86 -12.28
N ALA A 142 10.45 -7.90 -12.69
CA ALA A 142 9.73 -7.96 -13.98
C ALA A 142 10.70 -7.97 -15.17
N VAL A 143 11.71 -7.09 -15.14
CA VAL A 143 12.73 -6.99 -16.19
C VAL A 143 13.53 -8.30 -16.29
N SER A 144 14.00 -8.84 -15.16
CA SER A 144 14.78 -10.09 -15.14
C SER A 144 13.95 -11.29 -15.57
N ALA A 145 12.66 -11.33 -15.22
CA ALA A 145 11.74 -12.39 -15.61
C ALA A 145 11.32 -12.31 -17.10
N GLY A 146 11.55 -11.17 -17.75
CA GLY A 146 11.16 -10.95 -19.14
C GLY A 146 9.65 -10.95 -19.38
N VAL A 147 8.88 -10.46 -18.39
CA VAL A 147 7.40 -10.52 -18.38
C VAL A 147 6.73 -9.24 -18.88
N ASN A 148 7.50 -8.20 -19.16
CA ASN A 148 7.00 -6.90 -19.64
C ASN A 148 6.30 -7.00 -20.98
N ALA A 149 5.30 -6.15 -21.17
CA ALA A 149 4.66 -5.93 -22.46
C ALA A 149 5.63 -5.31 -23.51
N ALA A 150 5.16 -5.15 -24.73
CA ALA A 150 5.89 -4.46 -25.77
C ALA A 150 6.10 -2.97 -25.43
N ALA A 151 7.18 -2.40 -25.93
CA ALA A 151 7.44 -0.96 -25.83
C ALA A 151 6.25 -0.15 -26.40
N GLY A 152 5.92 0.98 -25.74
CA GLY A 152 4.77 1.82 -26.11
C GLY A 152 3.44 1.42 -25.42
N ALA A 153 3.41 0.32 -24.66
CA ALA A 153 2.19 -0.09 -23.95
C ALA A 153 1.76 0.95 -22.91
N ASN A 154 2.72 1.53 -22.16
CA ASN A 154 2.42 2.48 -21.09
C ASN A 154 1.79 3.78 -21.62
N GLU A 155 2.28 4.29 -22.74
CA GLU A 155 1.73 5.48 -23.39
C GLU A 155 0.29 5.27 -23.86
N THR A 156 0.00 4.06 -24.37
CA THR A 156 -1.35 3.68 -24.81
C THR A 156 -2.31 3.55 -23.64
N ILE A 157 -1.87 2.92 -22.55
CA ILE A 157 -2.64 2.78 -21.30
C ILE A 157 -2.93 4.16 -20.69
N ALA A 158 -1.92 5.01 -20.57
CA ALA A 158 -2.09 6.36 -20.04
C ALA A 158 -3.08 7.20 -20.89
N ALA A 159 -3.05 7.04 -22.22
CA ALA A 159 -4.00 7.69 -23.10
C ALA A 159 -5.44 7.16 -22.95
N LEU A 160 -5.61 5.87 -22.66
CA LEU A 160 -6.91 5.29 -22.33
C LEU A 160 -7.45 5.84 -21.02
N ASN A 161 -6.63 5.80 -19.96
CA ASN A 161 -7.03 6.23 -18.61
C ASN A 161 -7.28 7.75 -18.51
N ALA A 162 -6.73 8.54 -19.46
CA ALA A 162 -6.99 9.98 -19.54
C ALA A 162 -8.34 10.32 -20.20
N GLN A 163 -9.14 9.34 -20.59
CA GLN A 163 -10.46 9.58 -21.21
C GLN A 163 -11.49 9.91 -20.13
N ASP A 164 -12.16 11.06 -20.25
CA ASP A 164 -13.19 11.49 -19.33
C ASP A 164 -14.32 10.45 -19.20
N GLY A 165 -14.73 10.17 -17.97
CA GLY A 165 -15.91 9.37 -17.64
C GLY A 165 -15.76 7.86 -17.87
N LEU A 166 -14.55 7.32 -18.06
CA LEU A 166 -14.28 5.89 -18.04
C LEU A 166 -13.52 5.57 -16.74
N TYR A 167 -14.17 4.90 -15.80
CA TYR A 167 -13.51 4.37 -14.60
C TYR A 167 -12.74 3.10 -14.96
N THR A 168 -11.47 3.04 -14.55
CA THR A 168 -10.58 1.94 -14.94
C THR A 168 -10.01 1.22 -13.72
N VAL A 169 -10.07 -0.12 -13.76
CA VAL A 169 -9.59 -1.02 -12.70
C VAL A 169 -8.46 -1.89 -13.24
N ALA A 170 -7.30 -1.86 -12.57
CA ALA A 170 -6.17 -2.72 -12.89
C ALA A 170 -6.15 -3.95 -11.98
N ARG A 171 -6.43 -5.13 -12.51
CA ARG A 171 -6.28 -6.40 -11.78
C ARG A 171 -4.82 -6.87 -11.82
N LEU A 172 -4.31 -7.26 -10.66
CA LEU A 172 -3.01 -7.91 -10.48
C LEU A 172 -3.19 -9.28 -9.86
N SER A 173 -2.81 -10.36 -10.57
CA SER A 173 -2.58 -11.68 -9.96
C SER A 173 -1.29 -11.60 -9.14
N CYS A 174 -1.41 -11.38 -7.82
CA CYS A 174 -0.28 -10.99 -6.97
C CYS A 174 0.75 -12.12 -6.82
N PHE A 175 0.40 -13.18 -6.10
CA PHE A 175 1.35 -14.26 -5.76
C PHE A 175 1.17 -15.51 -6.62
N ARG A 176 0.06 -15.66 -7.32
CA ARG A 176 -0.13 -16.68 -8.36
C ARG A 176 0.64 -16.24 -9.60
N ASP A 177 1.77 -16.89 -9.88
CA ASP A 177 2.72 -16.45 -10.90
C ASP A 177 3.51 -17.64 -11.44
N ASN A 178 3.42 -17.87 -12.74
CA ASN A 178 4.10 -19.01 -13.35
C ASN A 178 5.45 -18.65 -14.00
N ALA A 179 5.81 -17.36 -14.07
CA ALA A 179 7.04 -16.90 -14.70
C ALA A 179 8.18 -16.71 -13.67
N LEU A 180 7.99 -15.81 -12.71
CA LEU A 180 9.04 -15.42 -11.77
C LEU A 180 9.56 -16.58 -10.92
N PRO A 181 8.73 -17.50 -10.38
CA PRO A 181 9.21 -18.66 -9.63
C PRO A 181 10.09 -19.63 -10.42
N ARG A 182 10.10 -19.58 -11.74
CA ARG A 182 11.01 -20.41 -12.58
C ARG A 182 12.43 -19.90 -12.54
N GLN A 183 12.62 -18.59 -12.40
CA GLN A 183 13.94 -17.95 -12.37
C GLN A 183 14.43 -17.73 -10.94
N ARG A 184 13.50 -17.35 -10.04
CA ARG A 184 13.72 -17.06 -8.64
C ARG A 184 12.96 -18.08 -7.78
N ASN A 185 13.42 -19.34 -7.84
CA ASN A 185 12.81 -20.41 -7.06
C ASN A 185 13.00 -20.25 -5.54
N ASP A 186 13.92 -19.41 -5.13
CA ASP A 186 14.14 -18.94 -3.76
C ASP A 186 12.98 -18.08 -3.23
N LEU A 187 12.21 -17.45 -4.10
CA LEU A 187 11.04 -16.63 -3.77
C LEU A 187 9.70 -17.40 -3.83
N ALA A 188 9.74 -18.66 -4.27
CA ALA A 188 8.55 -19.47 -4.50
C ALA A 188 8.10 -20.24 -3.27
N LEU A 189 6.81 -20.59 -3.21
CA LEU A 189 6.33 -21.70 -2.39
C LEU A 189 6.96 -23.01 -2.88
N ARG A 190 7.36 -23.88 -1.94
CA ARG A 190 8.13 -25.10 -2.24
C ARG A 190 7.35 -26.35 -1.87
N SER A 191 7.61 -27.41 -2.61
CA SER A 191 7.21 -28.78 -2.29
C SER A 191 8.44 -29.69 -2.34
N SER A 192 8.28 -30.95 -1.95
CA SER A 192 9.35 -31.96 -2.07
C SER A 192 9.79 -32.21 -3.52
N LEU A 193 8.97 -31.81 -4.50
CA LEU A 193 9.22 -31.98 -5.93
C LEU A 193 9.73 -30.69 -6.63
N GLY A 194 10.00 -29.63 -5.86
CA GLY A 194 10.45 -28.35 -6.40
C GLY A 194 9.50 -27.20 -6.06
N ASN A 195 9.27 -26.26 -6.98
CA ASN A 195 8.29 -25.20 -6.77
C ASN A 195 6.89 -25.79 -6.67
N TRP A 196 6.17 -25.46 -5.60
CA TRP A 196 4.80 -25.89 -5.41
C TRP A 196 3.89 -25.31 -6.51
N ARG A 197 2.81 -26.04 -6.83
CA ARG A 197 1.81 -25.66 -7.83
C ARG A 197 0.43 -25.93 -7.30
N ASP A 198 -0.49 -25.04 -7.65
CA ASP A 198 -1.92 -25.22 -7.39
C ASP A 198 -2.57 -26.29 -8.28
N GLY A 199 -3.90 -26.41 -8.17
CA GLY A 199 -4.68 -27.40 -8.92
C GLY A 199 -4.63 -27.22 -10.44
N ASP A 200 -4.36 -26.00 -10.93
CA ASP A 200 -4.21 -25.68 -12.35
C ASP A 200 -2.76 -25.79 -12.85
N GLY A 201 -1.84 -26.20 -11.98
CA GLY A 201 -0.44 -26.35 -12.30
C GLY A 201 0.36 -25.05 -12.30
N ILE A 202 -0.21 -23.95 -11.81
CA ILE A 202 0.42 -22.63 -11.70
C ILE A 202 1.29 -22.58 -10.45
N ARG A 203 2.47 -21.97 -10.57
CA ARG A 203 3.40 -21.73 -9.46
C ARG A 203 2.95 -20.51 -8.66
N TRP A 204 3.48 -20.43 -7.45
CA TRP A 204 3.20 -19.33 -6.54
C TRP A 204 4.48 -18.76 -5.96
N LEU A 205 4.53 -17.43 -5.91
CA LEU A 205 5.43 -16.67 -5.05
C LEU A 205 4.97 -16.81 -3.61
N SER A 206 5.90 -16.78 -2.66
CA SER A 206 5.51 -16.76 -1.25
C SER A 206 5.20 -15.32 -0.79
N PRO A 207 4.00 -15.07 -0.24
CA PRO A 207 3.70 -13.80 0.43
C PRO A 207 4.61 -13.48 1.62
N ALA A 208 5.24 -14.50 2.24
CA ALA A 208 6.13 -14.33 3.38
C ALA A 208 7.40 -13.54 3.05
N TYR A 209 7.86 -13.57 1.81
CA TYR A 209 9.06 -12.85 1.41
C TYR A 209 8.75 -11.37 1.11
N GLN A 210 9.45 -10.47 1.81
CA GLN A 210 9.32 -9.03 1.61
C GLN A 210 9.60 -8.62 0.15
N GLU A 211 10.57 -9.27 -0.51
CA GLU A 211 10.91 -8.98 -1.91
C GLU A 211 9.70 -9.20 -2.84
N ASN A 212 8.88 -10.23 -2.62
CA ASN A 212 7.66 -10.47 -3.38
C ASN A 212 6.58 -9.44 -3.09
N ARG A 213 6.38 -9.08 -1.82
CA ARG A 213 5.40 -8.04 -1.43
C ARG A 213 5.78 -6.69 -2.01
N GLN A 214 7.07 -6.34 -1.95
CA GLN A 214 7.58 -5.10 -2.54
C GLN A 214 7.40 -5.09 -4.07
N TYR A 215 7.67 -6.21 -4.75
CA TYR A 215 7.43 -6.35 -6.18
C TYR A 215 5.99 -6.01 -6.55
N ILE A 216 5.01 -6.57 -5.85
CA ILE A 216 3.60 -6.28 -6.12
C ILE A 216 3.25 -4.82 -5.79
N ALA A 217 3.75 -4.28 -4.67
CA ALA A 217 3.54 -2.87 -4.32
C ALA A 217 4.12 -1.92 -5.37
N ASP A 218 5.30 -2.21 -5.91
CA ASP A 218 5.91 -1.43 -7.00
C ASP A 218 5.03 -1.43 -8.25
N LEU A 219 4.47 -2.60 -8.64
CA LEU A 219 3.53 -2.70 -9.77
C LEU A 219 2.26 -1.88 -9.52
N CYS A 220 1.73 -1.86 -8.28
CA CYS A 220 0.57 -1.03 -7.93
C CYS A 220 0.86 0.45 -8.14
N LEU A 221 2.02 0.93 -7.67
CA LEU A 221 2.44 2.33 -7.85
C LEU A 221 2.64 2.70 -9.33
N GLU A 222 3.23 1.80 -10.13
CA GLU A 222 3.41 2.02 -11.56
C GLU A 222 2.05 2.12 -12.28
N LEU A 223 1.08 1.26 -11.95
CA LEU A 223 -0.26 1.30 -12.56
C LEU A 223 -1.05 2.53 -12.14
N ALA A 224 -0.98 2.93 -10.87
CA ALA A 224 -1.55 4.19 -10.41
C ALA A 224 -0.94 5.38 -11.15
N GLY A 225 0.38 5.37 -11.39
CA GLY A 225 1.08 6.36 -12.22
C GLY A 225 0.67 6.37 -13.69
N LEU A 226 0.12 5.27 -14.20
CA LEU A 226 -0.49 5.20 -15.54
C LEU A 226 -1.96 5.67 -15.59
N GLY A 227 -2.50 6.12 -14.44
CA GLY A 227 -3.81 6.77 -14.34
C GLY A 227 -4.97 5.81 -14.10
N PHE A 228 -4.75 4.58 -13.64
CA PHE A 228 -5.84 3.74 -13.17
C PHE A 228 -6.51 4.32 -11.93
N ASP A 229 -7.84 4.25 -11.87
CA ASP A 229 -8.65 4.75 -10.75
C ASP A 229 -8.65 3.77 -9.56
N GLU A 230 -8.50 2.48 -9.85
CA GLU A 230 -8.53 1.41 -8.83
C GLU A 230 -7.52 0.30 -9.16
N ILE A 231 -6.82 -0.17 -8.13
CA ILE A 231 -5.93 -1.33 -8.19
C ILE A 231 -6.61 -2.50 -7.47
N LEU A 232 -6.88 -3.58 -8.19
CA LEU A 232 -7.50 -4.79 -7.66
C LEU A 232 -6.45 -5.87 -7.45
N LEU A 233 -6.21 -6.24 -6.21
CA LEU A 233 -5.32 -7.31 -5.81
C LEU A 233 -6.06 -8.65 -5.81
N ASP A 234 -5.72 -9.52 -6.74
CA ASP A 234 -6.22 -10.89 -6.81
C ASP A 234 -5.11 -11.88 -6.43
N TYR A 235 -5.45 -13.05 -5.90
CA TYR A 235 -4.46 -14.00 -5.37
C TYR A 235 -3.42 -13.34 -4.45
N ALA A 236 -3.89 -12.41 -3.64
CA ALA A 236 -3.08 -11.52 -2.81
C ALA A 236 -2.84 -12.09 -1.39
N ALA A 237 -2.94 -13.38 -1.25
CA ALA A 237 -2.78 -14.14 -0.02
C ALA A 237 -2.14 -15.50 -0.32
N PHE A 238 -2.09 -16.41 0.65
CA PHE A 238 -1.63 -17.78 0.40
C PHE A 238 -2.69 -18.58 -0.38
N PRO A 239 -2.29 -19.67 -1.08
CA PRO A 239 -3.22 -20.43 -1.90
C PRO A 239 -4.31 -21.14 -1.07
N LEU A 240 -5.50 -21.25 -1.65
CA LEU A 240 -6.68 -21.93 -1.07
C LEU A 240 -6.95 -23.31 -1.70
N THR A 241 -6.38 -23.57 -2.87
CA THR A 241 -6.67 -24.76 -3.67
C THR A 241 -5.39 -25.49 -4.06
N GLY A 242 -5.51 -26.76 -4.34
CA GLY A 242 -4.38 -27.64 -4.66
C GLY A 242 -3.98 -28.52 -3.48
N ASN A 243 -2.83 -29.18 -3.58
CA ASN A 243 -2.28 -29.99 -2.50
C ASN A 243 -1.58 -29.11 -1.47
N LEU A 244 -2.33 -28.45 -0.57
CA LEU A 244 -1.79 -27.54 0.43
C LEU A 244 -0.87 -28.25 1.42
N ASP A 245 -1.15 -29.50 1.81
CA ASP A 245 -0.31 -30.32 2.68
C ASP A 245 1.07 -30.63 2.05
N GLY A 246 1.17 -30.49 0.74
CA GLY A 246 2.41 -30.62 0.01
C GLY A 246 3.32 -29.40 0.04
N ILE A 247 2.89 -28.28 0.60
CA ILE A 247 3.71 -27.08 0.78
C ILE A 247 4.70 -27.33 1.93
N LEU A 248 6.00 -27.13 1.67
CA LEU A 248 7.01 -27.27 2.71
C LEU A 248 6.92 -26.12 3.71
N THR A 249 6.75 -26.47 4.97
CA THR A 249 6.79 -25.53 6.10
C THR A 249 8.21 -24.96 6.27
N GLY A 250 8.29 -23.67 6.58
CA GLY A 250 9.54 -22.95 6.79
C GLY A 250 9.35 -21.45 6.52
N THR A 251 10.42 -20.75 6.19
CA THR A 251 10.40 -19.29 5.97
C THR A 251 9.41 -18.86 4.87
N ALA A 252 9.21 -19.71 3.85
CA ALA A 252 8.29 -19.41 2.73
C ALA A 252 6.83 -19.67 3.09
N TYR A 253 6.55 -20.53 4.05
CA TYR A 253 5.20 -20.93 4.43
C TYR A 253 5.17 -21.39 5.89
N ASP A 254 4.62 -20.58 6.77
CA ASP A 254 4.36 -20.94 8.16
C ASP A 254 2.84 -20.87 8.41
N PRO A 255 2.16 -22.01 8.61
CA PRO A 255 0.70 -22.03 8.82
C PRO A 255 0.21 -21.20 10.01
N VAL A 256 1.08 -20.89 10.97
CA VAL A 256 0.71 -20.11 12.16
C VAL A 256 0.73 -18.60 11.88
N GLY A 257 1.60 -18.14 10.97
CA GLY A 257 1.84 -16.72 10.72
C GLY A 257 1.17 -16.14 9.46
N LEU A 258 0.28 -16.89 8.78
CA LEU A 258 -0.28 -16.47 7.48
C LEU A 258 -1.03 -15.13 7.58
N THR A 259 -1.84 -14.95 8.61
CA THR A 259 -2.67 -13.75 8.81
C THR A 259 -1.82 -12.49 8.96
N ASP A 260 -0.79 -12.53 9.78
CA ASP A 260 0.09 -11.37 9.99
C ASP A 260 0.83 -10.97 8.71
N VAL A 261 1.27 -11.97 7.94
CA VAL A 261 1.94 -11.74 6.65
C VAL A 261 1.00 -11.08 5.65
N VAL A 262 -0.22 -11.58 5.53
CA VAL A 262 -1.22 -11.10 4.57
C VAL A 262 -1.69 -9.70 4.94
N LEU A 263 -2.02 -9.46 6.22
CA LEU A 263 -2.44 -8.14 6.69
C LEU A 263 -1.33 -7.09 6.54
N THR A 264 -0.08 -7.47 6.87
CA THR A 264 1.09 -6.59 6.65
C THR A 264 1.21 -6.19 5.18
N PHE A 265 1.06 -7.15 4.25
CA PHE A 265 1.12 -6.86 2.82
C PHE A 265 0.06 -5.83 2.39
N TYR A 266 -1.19 -5.99 2.81
CA TYR A 266 -2.26 -5.05 2.47
C TYR A 266 -2.02 -3.67 3.08
N THR A 267 -1.63 -3.62 4.35
CA THR A 267 -1.38 -2.37 5.07
C THR A 267 -0.23 -1.58 4.46
N ASP A 268 0.90 -2.25 4.16
CA ASP A 268 2.08 -1.60 3.58
C ASP A 268 1.78 -1.11 2.15
N THR A 269 1.06 -1.93 1.34
CA THR A 269 0.69 -1.56 -0.03
C THR A 269 -0.29 -0.39 -0.04
N ALA A 270 -1.31 -0.40 0.84
CA ALA A 270 -2.25 0.70 0.99
C ALA A 270 -1.56 2.00 1.41
N ALA A 271 -0.66 1.92 2.40
CA ALA A 271 0.08 3.09 2.87
C ALA A 271 0.96 3.70 1.77
N ALA A 272 1.67 2.85 0.99
CA ALA A 272 2.50 3.30 -0.12
C ALA A 272 1.65 3.94 -1.24
N LEU A 273 0.53 3.31 -1.60
CA LEU A 273 -0.37 3.80 -2.64
C LEU A 273 -0.99 5.15 -2.25
N LYS A 274 -1.58 5.25 -1.04
CA LYS A 274 -2.21 6.49 -0.56
C LYS A 274 -1.22 7.64 -0.37
N ALA A 275 0.04 7.35 -0.03
CA ALA A 275 1.08 8.38 0.07
C ALA A 275 1.45 8.99 -1.29
N ALA A 276 1.41 8.21 -2.38
CA ALA A 276 1.80 8.66 -3.71
C ALA A 276 0.59 9.07 -4.56
N TYR A 277 -0.54 8.39 -4.42
CA TYR A 277 -1.76 8.53 -5.22
C TYR A 277 -3.00 8.44 -4.31
N PRO A 278 -3.32 9.49 -3.54
CA PRO A 278 -4.37 9.46 -2.51
C PRO A 278 -5.77 9.17 -3.06
N ASP A 279 -6.02 9.49 -4.32
CA ASP A 279 -7.32 9.31 -4.98
C ASP A 279 -7.49 7.92 -5.60
N VAL A 280 -6.41 7.12 -5.73
CA VAL A 280 -6.48 5.77 -6.28
C VAL A 280 -6.96 4.79 -5.22
N ARG A 281 -7.96 3.99 -5.56
CA ARG A 281 -8.52 2.97 -4.66
C ARG A 281 -7.69 1.69 -4.67
N LEU A 282 -7.58 1.07 -3.50
CA LEU A 282 -7.02 -0.27 -3.34
C LEU A 282 -8.12 -1.26 -2.99
N SER A 283 -8.30 -2.26 -3.84
CA SER A 283 -9.30 -3.30 -3.67
C SER A 283 -8.67 -4.68 -3.65
N VAL A 284 -9.35 -5.64 -3.02
CA VAL A 284 -8.86 -7.01 -2.86
C VAL A 284 -9.95 -8.00 -3.22
N VAL A 285 -9.58 -9.06 -3.96
CA VAL A 285 -10.43 -10.24 -4.09
C VAL A 285 -10.33 -11.04 -2.78
N ALA A 286 -11.43 -11.06 -2.04
CA ALA A 286 -11.52 -11.70 -0.73
C ALA A 286 -12.00 -13.15 -0.86
N ASP A 287 -11.51 -14.01 0.03
CA ASP A 287 -12.04 -15.36 0.21
C ASP A 287 -13.47 -15.27 0.80
N PRO A 288 -14.49 -15.84 0.14
CA PRO A 288 -15.87 -15.81 0.64
C PRO A 288 -16.02 -16.33 2.07
N SER A 289 -15.14 -17.21 2.53
CA SER A 289 -15.22 -17.78 3.88
C SER A 289 -15.10 -16.75 4.99
N ILE A 290 -14.37 -15.64 4.80
CA ILE A 290 -14.27 -14.57 5.80
C ILE A 290 -15.60 -13.84 6.01
N LEU A 291 -16.45 -13.77 4.97
CA LEU A 291 -17.77 -13.14 5.04
C LEU A 291 -18.83 -14.06 5.63
N THR A 292 -18.62 -15.37 5.60
CA THR A 292 -19.58 -16.35 6.11
C THR A 292 -19.28 -16.78 7.55
N THR A 293 -18.01 -16.85 7.92
CA THR A 293 -17.59 -17.31 9.25
C THR A 293 -17.18 -16.19 10.18
N GLY A 294 -16.83 -15.01 9.65
CA GLY A 294 -16.20 -13.90 10.38
C GLY A 294 -14.79 -14.22 10.90
N GLY A 295 -14.26 -15.40 10.54
CA GLY A 295 -12.97 -15.90 11.00
C GLY A 295 -11.86 -15.78 9.96
N ALA A 296 -10.67 -16.27 10.35
CA ALA A 296 -9.54 -16.34 9.44
C ALA A 296 -9.75 -17.39 8.35
N SER A 297 -9.43 -17.01 7.11
CA SER A 297 -9.37 -17.93 5.98
C SER A 297 -8.11 -18.79 6.03
N ALA A 298 -8.14 -19.94 5.37
CA ALA A 298 -6.96 -20.78 5.17
C ALA A 298 -5.86 -20.08 4.34
N SER A 299 -6.19 -19.02 3.61
CA SER A 299 -5.21 -18.17 2.90
C SER A 299 -4.50 -17.14 3.80
N GLY A 300 -4.97 -16.96 5.03
CA GLY A 300 -4.52 -15.91 5.95
C GLY A 300 -5.32 -14.61 5.87
N GLN A 301 -6.33 -14.50 5.02
CA GLN A 301 -7.23 -13.35 5.03
C GLN A 301 -8.16 -13.37 6.25
N THR A 302 -8.48 -12.20 6.81
CA THR A 302 -9.44 -11.95 7.87
C THR A 302 -10.29 -10.73 7.53
N LEU A 303 -11.30 -10.42 8.33
CA LEU A 303 -12.07 -9.17 8.18
C LEU A 303 -11.22 -7.90 8.42
N ASP A 304 -10.04 -8.02 9.02
CA ASP A 304 -9.13 -6.88 9.22
C ASP A 304 -8.64 -6.27 7.89
N ILE A 305 -8.83 -6.98 6.75
CA ILE A 305 -8.54 -6.44 5.42
C ILE A 305 -9.43 -5.26 5.05
N VAL A 306 -10.57 -5.08 5.70
CA VAL A 306 -11.47 -3.93 5.50
C VAL A 306 -10.76 -2.61 5.82
N ALA A 307 -9.91 -2.59 6.85
CA ALA A 307 -9.25 -1.36 7.28
C ALA A 307 -8.25 -0.77 6.24
N PRO A 308 -7.37 -1.58 5.58
CA PRO A 308 -6.45 -1.06 4.57
C PRO A 308 -7.04 -0.98 3.16
N THR A 309 -8.24 -1.49 2.88
CA THR A 309 -8.80 -1.56 1.52
C THR A 309 -10.04 -0.70 1.35
N ASP A 310 -10.27 -0.20 0.14
CA ASP A 310 -11.42 0.62 -0.18
C ASP A 310 -12.63 -0.22 -0.62
N ARG A 311 -12.42 -1.38 -1.28
CA ARG A 311 -13.47 -2.31 -1.72
C ARG A 311 -13.04 -3.77 -1.55
N LEU A 312 -14.02 -4.63 -1.30
CA LEU A 312 -13.84 -6.08 -1.34
C LEU A 312 -14.58 -6.67 -2.53
N TRP A 313 -13.89 -7.44 -3.34
CA TRP A 313 -14.45 -8.19 -4.47
C TRP A 313 -14.57 -9.66 -4.08
N VAL A 314 -15.72 -10.28 -4.35
CA VAL A 314 -16.01 -11.65 -3.88
C VAL A 314 -16.67 -12.47 -4.97
N TRP A 315 -16.13 -13.66 -5.21
CA TRP A 315 -16.69 -14.60 -6.15
C TRP A 315 -17.99 -15.24 -5.64
N GLY A 316 -19.00 -15.32 -6.52
CA GLY A 316 -20.17 -16.15 -6.30
C GLY A 316 -21.09 -15.68 -5.18
N LEU A 317 -21.05 -14.41 -4.81
CA LEU A 317 -21.97 -13.85 -3.80
C LEU A 317 -23.36 -13.65 -4.40
N THR A 318 -24.12 -14.75 -4.52
CA THR A 318 -25.48 -14.76 -5.08
C THR A 318 -26.59 -14.75 -4.02
N GLU A 319 -26.27 -15.22 -2.82
CA GLU A 319 -27.21 -15.29 -1.68
C GLU A 319 -26.55 -14.72 -0.42
N GLY A 320 -27.36 -14.20 0.49
CA GLY A 320 -26.88 -13.72 1.79
C GLY A 320 -26.11 -12.40 1.75
N ARG A 321 -26.19 -11.63 0.66
CA ARG A 321 -25.49 -10.35 0.52
C ARG A 321 -25.77 -9.39 1.66
N ASP A 322 -27.04 -9.23 2.07
CA ASP A 322 -27.41 -8.31 3.16
C ASP A 322 -26.71 -8.69 4.49
N ALA A 323 -26.55 -9.99 4.77
CA ALA A 323 -25.81 -10.45 5.95
C ALA A 323 -24.30 -10.15 5.84
N CYS A 324 -23.73 -10.25 4.64
CA CYS A 324 -22.33 -9.86 4.39
C CYS A 324 -22.14 -8.34 4.52
N GLU A 325 -23.07 -7.54 4.00
CA GLU A 325 -23.05 -6.06 4.14
C GLU A 325 -23.12 -5.66 5.62
N GLU A 326 -23.97 -6.30 6.42
CA GLU A 326 -24.07 -6.07 7.87
C GLU A 326 -22.74 -6.44 8.58
N LEU A 327 -22.14 -7.59 8.26
CA LEU A 327 -20.88 -8.02 8.82
C LEU A 327 -19.73 -7.04 8.46
N LEU A 328 -19.67 -6.58 7.23
CA LEU A 328 -18.68 -5.62 6.76
C LEU A 328 -18.87 -4.24 7.41
N SER A 329 -20.10 -3.80 7.61
CA SER A 329 -20.41 -2.59 8.36
C SER A 329 -19.88 -2.67 9.80
N GLN A 330 -20.09 -3.81 10.47
CA GLN A 330 -19.57 -4.07 11.81
C GLN A 330 -18.03 -4.13 11.84
N ALA A 331 -17.39 -4.54 10.74
CA ALA A 331 -15.94 -4.54 10.57
C ALA A 331 -15.36 -3.16 10.21
N GLY A 332 -16.22 -2.14 10.00
CA GLY A 332 -15.81 -0.76 9.75
C GLY A 332 -15.85 -0.32 8.28
N MET A 333 -16.45 -1.09 7.37
CA MET A 333 -16.72 -0.64 5.99
C MET A 333 -17.84 0.41 6.00
N GLU A 334 -17.57 1.59 5.45
CA GLU A 334 -18.51 2.72 5.53
C GLU A 334 -19.73 2.55 4.60
N ALA A 335 -19.50 2.03 3.39
CA ALA A 335 -20.54 1.87 2.38
C ALA A 335 -20.59 0.44 1.80
N PRO A 336 -20.91 -0.61 2.60
CA PRO A 336 -20.82 -2.01 2.15
C PRO A 336 -21.62 -2.31 0.88
N ARG A 337 -22.73 -1.58 0.66
CA ARG A 337 -23.57 -1.79 -0.53
C ARG A 337 -22.88 -1.46 -1.85
N THR A 338 -21.98 -0.47 -1.84
CA THR A 338 -21.20 -0.05 -3.00
C THR A 338 -19.76 -0.55 -2.97
N ASP A 339 -19.23 -0.86 -1.77
CA ASP A 339 -17.83 -1.29 -1.61
C ASP A 339 -17.66 -2.82 -1.59
N LEU A 340 -18.77 -3.57 -1.48
CA LEU A 340 -18.78 -5.02 -1.71
C LEU A 340 -19.15 -5.31 -3.16
N VAL A 341 -18.20 -5.80 -3.96
CA VAL A 341 -18.37 -6.10 -5.39
C VAL A 341 -18.55 -7.60 -5.58
N SER A 342 -19.70 -8.02 -6.11
CA SER A 342 -19.96 -9.43 -6.45
C SER A 342 -19.39 -9.77 -7.82
N ILE A 343 -18.47 -10.73 -7.90
CA ILE A 343 -17.91 -11.22 -9.17
C ILE A 343 -18.77 -12.38 -9.67
N SER A 344 -19.27 -12.26 -10.90
CA SER A 344 -20.06 -13.33 -11.54
C SER A 344 -20.06 -13.22 -13.07
N ALA A 345 -20.61 -14.22 -13.76
CA ALA A 345 -20.85 -14.19 -15.21
C ALA A 345 -22.13 -13.41 -15.61
N GLN A 346 -22.91 -12.93 -14.65
CA GLN A 346 -24.16 -12.20 -14.87
C GLN A 346 -24.16 -10.89 -14.09
N ALA A 347 -24.75 -9.85 -14.67
CA ALA A 347 -24.92 -8.56 -14.01
C ALA A 347 -25.80 -8.70 -12.76
N GLY A 348 -25.42 -8.01 -11.69
CA GLY A 348 -26.18 -7.92 -10.45
C GLY A 348 -27.28 -6.85 -10.51
N ALA A 349 -27.86 -6.53 -9.34
CA ALA A 349 -28.85 -5.46 -9.22
C ALA A 349 -28.20 -4.09 -9.47
N ALA A 350 -28.97 -3.14 -10.00
CA ALA A 350 -28.47 -1.82 -10.39
C ALA A 350 -28.00 -0.96 -9.20
N ASP A 351 -28.51 -1.24 -7.99
CA ASP A 351 -28.19 -0.53 -6.76
C ASP A 351 -27.06 -1.20 -5.94
N GLN A 352 -26.38 -2.19 -6.52
CA GLN A 352 -25.29 -2.95 -5.91
C GLN A 352 -24.09 -3.01 -6.84
N SER A 353 -22.88 -3.01 -6.27
CA SER A 353 -21.67 -3.21 -7.07
C SER A 353 -21.50 -4.66 -7.50
N TRP A 354 -21.13 -4.83 -8.76
CA TRP A 354 -20.89 -6.13 -9.38
C TRP A 354 -19.79 -6.04 -10.46
N ALA A 355 -19.24 -7.18 -10.79
CA ALA A 355 -18.27 -7.33 -11.86
C ALA A 355 -18.62 -8.50 -12.76
N LEU A 356 -18.73 -8.24 -14.08
CA LEU A 356 -18.79 -9.27 -15.10
C LEU A 356 -17.38 -9.78 -15.38
N TRP A 357 -17.13 -10.99 -14.89
CA TRP A 357 -15.83 -11.62 -15.04
C TRP A 357 -16.08 -13.13 -15.25
N ALA A 358 -16.10 -13.55 -16.51
CA ALA A 358 -16.36 -14.92 -16.94
C ALA A 358 -15.10 -15.65 -17.37
#